data_3fd716f5a48ecfda93ae262d2f66fae7
#
_entry.id   3fd716f5a48ecfda93ae262d2f66fae7
#
_cell.length_a   1.000
_cell.length_b   1.000
_cell.length_c   1.000
_cell.angle_alpha   90.00
_cell.angle_beta   90.00
_cell.angle_gamma   90.00
#
_symmetry.space_group_name_H-M   'P 1'
#
loop_
_entity.id
_entity.type
_entity.pdbx_description
1 polymer ?
#
loop_
_entity_poly.entity_id
_entity_poly.type
_entity_poly.pdbx_seq_one_letter_code
_entity_poly.pdbx_strand_id
1 'polypeptide(L)'
;MKTVKIALLGFGTVSQGTFNLLQDNVDLITNRSGVTIEISKIFVRNPDKYTNITLPSTAQYVTNIDDVLNDESIAIVVELMGGTTFAKDCVEAALKHGKSVVTANKDLLAEAGPYLFDLAYKNHVDLRFEASVLGGIPIIRTLYDSLGGNRITELVGIMNGTTNFILSKMTDEGLSYGDVLKEAQDLGYAEADPTADVEGLDAARKLAILASISFNRRIFFEDVTVEGITNIDTEDISFGKEFGYNIKLIGIAKESSKGLSLNVYPAFVPLTHPLASVRGSYNAIYIKGNGIDDAMFYGRGAGSLPTGSSVVSDIMEVAKNVAFESTGRFKPFYFDQKNIYSPGKIQSSYYMRLAVDNKTGVLAKFATKLAEQKISVLSIVQRNKDPETAVLAIVTSKCPHSYILNLIDSFNSLRSVKDVCSVIRIMEA
;
A
#
# COMPACT_ATOMS: atom_id res chain seq x y z
N MET A 1 15.41 -3.38 -36.32
CA MET A 1 14.62 -3.14 -35.09
C MET A 1 15.11 -1.81 -34.52
N LYS A 2 14.21 -0.95 -34.00
CA LYS A 2 14.63 0.32 -33.39
C LYS A 2 15.32 0.05 -32.03
N THR A 3 16.37 0.79 -31.70
CA THR A 3 17.03 0.74 -30.40
C THR A 3 16.61 1.96 -29.60
N VAL A 4 16.18 1.75 -28.35
CA VAL A 4 15.83 2.80 -27.40
C VAL A 4 16.84 2.78 -26.25
N LYS A 5 17.59 3.87 -26.09
CA LYS A 5 18.56 4.02 -25.01
C LYS A 5 17.89 4.58 -23.76
N ILE A 6 18.27 4.00 -22.62
CA ILE A 6 17.78 4.39 -21.30
C ILE A 6 18.93 4.76 -20.36
N ALA A 7 18.65 5.57 -19.36
CA ALA A 7 19.55 5.83 -18.24
C ALA A 7 18.86 5.44 -16.92
N LEU A 8 19.64 4.82 -16.01
CA LEU A 8 19.21 4.51 -14.66
C LEU A 8 19.73 5.61 -13.71
N LEU A 9 18.87 6.21 -12.90
CA LEU A 9 19.24 7.13 -11.84
C LEU A 9 19.21 6.41 -10.50
N GLY A 10 20.39 6.22 -9.89
CA GLY A 10 20.60 5.37 -8.74
C GLY A 10 20.85 3.92 -9.13
N PHE A 11 21.64 3.20 -8.31
CA PHE A 11 21.95 1.78 -8.55
C PHE A 11 21.85 0.96 -7.26
N GLY A 12 20.75 1.22 -6.50
CA GLY A 12 20.36 0.48 -5.29
C GLY A 12 19.69 -0.85 -5.61
N THR A 13 19.03 -1.42 -4.60
CA THR A 13 18.39 -2.76 -4.64
C THR A 13 17.44 -2.94 -5.83
N VAL A 14 16.52 -2.00 -6.05
CA VAL A 14 15.54 -2.07 -7.15
C VAL A 14 16.20 -1.89 -8.50
N SER A 15 17.12 -0.94 -8.62
CA SER A 15 17.83 -0.67 -9.86
C SER A 15 18.69 -1.85 -10.31
N GLN A 16 19.37 -2.54 -9.37
CA GLN A 16 20.11 -3.76 -9.68
C GLN A 16 19.18 -4.90 -10.12
N GLY A 17 18.01 -5.05 -9.47
CA GLY A 17 16.99 -5.99 -9.91
C GLY A 17 16.49 -5.68 -11.32
N THR A 18 16.25 -4.41 -11.64
CA THR A 18 15.86 -3.95 -12.98
C THR A 18 16.94 -4.25 -14.00
N PHE A 19 18.20 -3.91 -13.67
CA PHE A 19 19.38 -4.17 -14.50
C PHE A 19 19.49 -5.67 -14.80
N ASN A 20 19.46 -6.53 -13.80
CA ASN A 20 19.58 -7.98 -13.98
C ASN A 20 18.47 -8.52 -14.89
N LEU A 21 17.21 -8.12 -14.65
CA LEU A 21 16.09 -8.57 -15.49
C LEU A 21 16.22 -8.12 -16.95
N LEU A 22 16.71 -6.91 -17.20
CA LEU A 22 16.95 -6.42 -18.56
C LEU A 22 18.06 -7.22 -19.24
N GLN A 23 19.09 -7.63 -18.52
CA GLN A 23 20.20 -8.44 -19.07
C GLN A 23 19.78 -9.91 -19.28
N ASP A 24 19.19 -10.52 -18.27
CA ASP A 24 18.84 -11.96 -18.28
C ASP A 24 17.74 -12.28 -19.31
N ASN A 25 16.86 -11.32 -19.61
CA ASN A 25 15.70 -11.50 -20.46
C ASN A 25 15.76 -10.69 -21.77
N VAL A 26 16.93 -10.26 -22.23
CA VAL A 26 17.09 -9.35 -23.36
C VAL A 26 16.34 -9.84 -24.62
N ASP A 27 16.46 -11.11 -24.97
CA ASP A 27 15.80 -11.68 -26.15
C ASP A 27 14.30 -11.70 -26.01
N LEU A 28 13.78 -12.09 -24.83
CA LEU A 28 12.37 -12.12 -24.53
C LEU A 28 11.76 -10.72 -24.57
N ILE A 29 12.44 -9.74 -23.95
CA ILE A 29 12.03 -8.34 -23.91
C ILE A 29 11.99 -7.76 -25.33
N THR A 30 13.04 -7.99 -26.09
CA THR A 30 13.16 -7.53 -27.48
C THR A 30 12.04 -8.13 -28.36
N ASN A 31 11.82 -9.44 -28.28
CA ASN A 31 10.78 -10.12 -29.05
C ASN A 31 9.37 -9.65 -28.70
N ARG A 32 9.08 -9.39 -27.42
CA ARG A 32 7.76 -8.94 -26.97
C ARG A 32 7.49 -7.45 -27.21
N SER A 33 8.52 -6.63 -27.11
CA SER A 33 8.37 -5.18 -27.31
C SER A 33 8.54 -4.77 -28.77
N GLY A 34 9.22 -5.57 -29.58
CA GLY A 34 9.63 -5.19 -30.94
C GLY A 34 10.73 -4.13 -30.98
N VAL A 35 11.37 -3.87 -29.83
CA VAL A 35 12.35 -2.80 -29.61
C VAL A 35 13.55 -3.35 -28.84
N THR A 36 14.77 -2.98 -29.23
CA THR A 36 15.96 -3.24 -28.42
C THR A 36 16.10 -2.15 -27.37
N ILE A 37 16.14 -2.54 -26.09
CA ILE A 37 16.33 -1.62 -24.95
C ILE A 37 17.81 -1.69 -24.54
N GLU A 38 18.49 -0.55 -24.54
CA GLU A 38 19.92 -0.45 -24.26
C GLU A 38 20.17 0.49 -23.06
N ILE A 39 20.79 -0.03 -22.01
CA ILE A 39 21.26 0.81 -20.91
C ILE A 39 22.52 1.54 -21.38
N SER A 40 22.47 2.86 -21.42
CA SER A 40 23.55 3.73 -21.86
C SER A 40 24.32 4.32 -20.67
N LYS A 41 23.61 4.84 -19.68
CA LYS A 41 24.21 5.47 -18.50
C LYS A 41 23.56 5.03 -17.21
N ILE A 42 24.38 4.95 -16.17
CA ILE A 42 23.95 4.67 -14.80
C ILE A 42 24.51 5.79 -13.92
N PHE A 43 23.63 6.68 -13.48
CA PHE A 43 24.00 7.78 -12.59
C PHE A 43 24.14 7.28 -11.16
N VAL A 44 25.32 7.46 -10.56
CA VAL A 44 25.61 7.10 -9.17
C VAL A 44 26.53 8.15 -8.52
N ARG A 45 26.42 8.33 -7.21
CA ARG A 45 27.30 9.24 -6.46
C ARG A 45 28.72 8.71 -6.32
N ASN A 46 28.89 7.40 -6.23
CA ASN A 46 30.16 6.73 -6.03
C ASN A 46 30.20 5.43 -6.84
N PRO A 47 30.82 5.44 -8.03
CA PRO A 47 30.97 4.25 -8.89
C PRO A 47 31.78 3.12 -8.26
N ASP A 48 32.71 3.43 -7.35
CA ASP A 48 33.61 2.43 -6.72
C ASP A 48 32.82 1.39 -5.89
N LYS A 49 31.60 1.70 -5.48
CA LYS A 49 30.73 0.74 -4.79
C LYS A 49 30.26 -0.43 -5.67
N TYR A 50 30.42 -0.33 -6.97
CA TYR A 50 29.83 -1.26 -7.94
C TYR A 50 30.88 -1.93 -8.85
N THR A 51 32.14 -1.94 -8.43
CA THR A 51 33.28 -2.52 -9.20
C THR A 51 33.12 -4.04 -9.42
N ASN A 52 32.31 -4.71 -8.61
CA ASN A 52 32.01 -6.14 -8.75
C ASN A 52 30.88 -6.42 -9.78
N ILE A 53 30.28 -5.39 -10.37
CA ILE A 53 29.20 -5.53 -11.35
C ILE A 53 29.76 -5.31 -12.75
N THR A 54 29.65 -6.33 -13.59
CA THR A 54 30.04 -6.22 -15.00
C THR A 54 28.95 -5.53 -15.80
N LEU A 55 29.26 -4.36 -16.33
CA LEU A 55 28.34 -3.64 -17.22
C LEU A 55 28.47 -4.16 -18.66
N PRO A 56 27.40 -4.13 -19.46
CA PRO A 56 27.51 -4.32 -20.91
C PRO A 56 28.33 -3.19 -21.50
N SER A 57 28.98 -3.45 -22.65
CA SER A 57 29.85 -2.47 -23.32
C SER A 57 29.18 -1.16 -23.73
N THR A 58 27.86 -1.16 -23.75
CA THR A 58 27.03 0.02 -24.05
C THR A 58 26.79 0.92 -22.84
N ALA A 59 27.01 0.42 -21.62
CA ALA A 59 26.70 1.13 -20.39
C ALA A 59 27.97 1.67 -19.70
N GLN A 60 27.83 2.83 -19.06
CA GLN A 60 28.85 3.40 -18.21
C GLN A 60 28.27 4.07 -16.96
N TYR A 61 29.05 4.10 -15.89
CA TYR A 61 28.72 4.92 -14.71
C TYR A 61 29.03 6.39 -14.99
N VAL A 62 28.15 7.27 -14.55
CA VAL A 62 28.31 8.73 -14.58
C VAL A 62 28.01 9.32 -13.21
N THR A 63 28.69 10.41 -12.85
CA THR A 63 28.51 11.10 -11.55
C THR A 63 27.89 12.48 -11.70
N ASN A 64 27.80 13.00 -12.92
CA ASN A 64 27.08 14.22 -13.23
C ASN A 64 25.74 13.88 -13.91
N ILE A 65 24.64 14.42 -13.40
CA ILE A 65 23.30 14.22 -13.98
C ILE A 65 23.19 14.85 -15.37
N ASP A 66 23.92 15.90 -15.65
CA ASP A 66 23.95 16.58 -16.94
C ASP A 66 24.43 15.66 -18.07
N ASP A 67 25.30 14.68 -17.76
CA ASP A 67 25.72 13.67 -18.72
C ASP A 67 24.52 12.82 -19.22
N VAL A 68 23.48 12.68 -18.40
CA VAL A 68 22.25 12.00 -18.77
C VAL A 68 21.26 12.94 -19.47
N LEU A 69 21.07 14.13 -18.90
CA LEU A 69 20.04 15.07 -19.37
C LEU A 69 20.35 15.64 -20.74
N ASN A 70 21.62 15.97 -21.01
CA ASN A 70 22.06 16.56 -22.26
C ASN A 70 22.36 15.53 -23.38
N ASP A 71 22.32 14.24 -23.07
CA ASP A 71 22.50 13.20 -24.10
C ASP A 71 21.19 12.97 -24.85
N GLU A 72 21.05 13.54 -26.05
CA GLU A 72 19.89 13.43 -26.91
C GLU A 72 19.56 11.99 -27.32
N SER A 73 20.53 11.07 -27.28
CA SER A 73 20.31 9.67 -27.63
C SER A 73 19.53 8.91 -26.56
N ILE A 74 19.47 9.39 -25.29
CA ILE A 74 18.73 8.81 -24.20
C ILE A 74 17.27 9.27 -24.25
N ALA A 75 16.37 8.33 -24.49
CA ALA A 75 14.95 8.61 -24.62
C ALA A 75 14.18 8.41 -23.29
N ILE A 76 14.69 7.57 -22.39
CA ILE A 76 14.01 7.20 -21.15
C ILE A 76 14.96 7.35 -19.97
N VAL A 77 14.49 8.01 -18.92
CA VAL A 77 15.16 8.11 -17.62
C VAL A 77 14.40 7.26 -16.62
N VAL A 78 15.10 6.36 -15.94
CA VAL A 78 14.53 5.45 -14.93
C VAL A 78 14.99 5.91 -13.55
N GLU A 79 14.13 6.58 -12.78
CA GLU A 79 14.42 7.13 -11.47
C GLU A 79 14.16 6.08 -10.38
N LEU A 80 15.24 5.65 -9.69
CA LEU A 80 15.25 4.65 -8.63
C LEU A 80 16.14 5.08 -7.45
N MET A 81 16.27 6.40 -7.24
CA MET A 81 17.12 6.98 -6.18
C MET A 81 16.38 7.11 -4.85
N GLY A 82 15.08 7.37 -4.91
CA GLY A 82 14.27 7.73 -3.74
C GLY A 82 14.50 9.18 -3.27
N GLY A 83 13.73 9.57 -2.25
CA GLY A 83 13.69 10.96 -1.76
C GLY A 83 12.84 11.86 -2.64
N THR A 84 12.57 13.10 -2.17
CA THR A 84 11.60 13.99 -2.83
C THR A 84 12.21 15.29 -3.37
N THR A 85 13.44 15.61 -3.00
CA THR A 85 14.11 16.86 -3.44
C THR A 85 14.91 16.64 -4.73
N PHE A 86 16.09 16.03 -4.64
CA PHE A 86 16.96 15.81 -5.80
C PHE A 86 16.33 14.92 -6.88
N ALA A 87 15.57 13.88 -6.47
CA ALA A 87 14.84 13.03 -7.40
C ALA A 87 13.79 13.82 -8.18
N LYS A 88 13.07 14.75 -7.53
CA LYS A 88 12.10 15.65 -8.18
C LYS A 88 12.80 16.53 -9.23
N ASP A 89 13.92 17.17 -8.87
CA ASP A 89 14.66 18.03 -9.79
C ASP A 89 15.13 17.25 -11.03
N CYS A 90 15.63 16.03 -10.84
CA CYS A 90 16.05 15.16 -11.95
C CYS A 90 14.88 14.75 -12.84
N VAL A 91 13.74 14.32 -12.26
CA VAL A 91 12.55 13.93 -13.02
C VAL A 91 11.98 15.12 -13.79
N GLU A 92 11.86 16.27 -13.13
CA GLU A 92 11.38 17.51 -13.75
C GLU A 92 12.28 17.93 -14.93
N ALA A 93 13.59 17.90 -14.73
CA ALA A 93 14.56 18.22 -15.78
C ALA A 93 14.47 17.23 -16.95
N ALA A 94 14.39 15.92 -16.67
CA ALA A 94 14.23 14.90 -17.72
C ALA A 94 12.99 15.14 -18.58
N LEU A 95 11.84 15.38 -17.95
CA LEU A 95 10.58 15.68 -18.65
C LEU A 95 10.69 16.95 -19.52
N LYS A 96 11.34 18.00 -19.02
CA LYS A 96 11.58 19.25 -19.77
C LYS A 96 12.54 19.06 -20.96
N HIS A 97 13.47 18.11 -20.87
CA HIS A 97 14.37 17.73 -21.97
C HIS A 97 13.73 16.75 -22.97
N GLY A 98 12.43 16.53 -22.89
CA GLY A 98 11.71 15.64 -23.81
C GLY A 98 11.99 14.14 -23.57
N LYS A 99 12.50 13.78 -22.38
CA LYS A 99 12.76 12.38 -22.03
C LYS A 99 11.58 11.82 -21.23
N SER A 100 11.12 10.63 -21.61
CA SER A 100 10.13 9.90 -20.81
C SER A 100 10.74 9.41 -19.51
N VAL A 101 9.91 9.27 -18.47
CA VAL A 101 10.37 8.86 -17.14
C VAL A 101 9.62 7.62 -16.65
N VAL A 102 10.36 6.70 -16.04
CA VAL A 102 9.85 5.59 -15.26
C VAL A 102 10.35 5.75 -13.82
N THR A 103 9.47 5.69 -12.83
CA THR A 103 9.84 5.85 -11.42
C THR A 103 9.18 4.82 -10.50
N ALA A 104 9.87 4.42 -9.43
CA ALA A 104 9.33 3.63 -8.33
C ALA A 104 9.08 4.48 -7.07
N ASN A 105 9.22 5.79 -7.15
CA ASN A 105 9.27 6.70 -6.01
C ASN A 105 7.88 7.18 -5.59
N LYS A 106 7.24 6.41 -4.69
CA LYS A 106 5.91 6.74 -4.16
C LYS A 106 5.85 8.10 -3.44
N ASP A 107 6.94 8.44 -2.72
CA ASP A 107 6.97 9.69 -1.93
C ASP A 107 7.01 10.90 -2.86
N LEU A 108 7.78 10.83 -3.92
CA LEU A 108 7.80 11.84 -4.98
C LEU A 108 6.42 12.02 -5.63
N LEU A 109 5.75 10.91 -5.94
CA LEU A 109 4.42 10.95 -6.56
C LEU A 109 3.34 11.47 -5.61
N ALA A 110 3.43 11.16 -4.32
CA ALA A 110 2.52 11.69 -3.31
C ALA A 110 2.67 13.21 -3.16
N GLU A 111 3.90 13.73 -3.23
CA GLU A 111 4.21 15.16 -3.06
C GLU A 111 3.99 15.97 -4.34
N ALA A 112 4.49 15.48 -5.48
CA ALA A 112 4.57 16.25 -6.72
C ALA A 112 3.91 15.58 -7.94
N GLY A 113 3.26 14.42 -7.76
CA GLY A 113 2.70 13.62 -8.87
C GLY A 113 1.83 14.43 -9.82
N PRO A 114 0.80 15.17 -9.38
CA PRO A 114 -0.05 15.94 -10.27
C PRO A 114 0.71 16.94 -11.14
N TYR A 115 1.69 17.63 -10.56
CA TYR A 115 2.55 18.55 -11.30
C TYR A 115 3.40 17.83 -12.34
N LEU A 116 4.02 16.70 -11.97
CA LEU A 116 4.90 15.94 -12.87
C LEU A 116 4.10 15.29 -14.02
N PHE A 117 2.87 14.83 -13.76
CA PHE A 117 1.97 14.32 -14.81
C PHE A 117 1.56 15.41 -15.80
N ASP A 118 1.23 16.61 -15.30
CA ASP A 118 0.93 17.77 -16.17
C ASP A 118 2.14 18.16 -16.99
N LEU A 119 3.33 18.12 -16.41
CA LEU A 119 4.58 18.44 -17.08
C LEU A 119 4.89 17.42 -18.20
N ALA A 120 4.76 16.11 -17.90
CA ALA A 120 4.95 15.04 -18.88
C ALA A 120 3.98 15.20 -20.07
N TYR A 121 2.71 15.44 -19.78
CA TYR A 121 1.70 15.65 -20.79
C TYR A 121 2.00 16.85 -21.69
N LYS A 122 2.40 17.99 -21.10
CA LYS A 122 2.76 19.22 -21.85
C LYS A 122 3.98 19.03 -22.75
N ASN A 123 4.90 18.19 -22.36
CA ASN A 123 6.12 17.89 -23.14
C ASN A 123 5.95 16.67 -24.07
N HIS A 124 4.77 16.09 -24.17
CA HIS A 124 4.46 14.91 -25.00
C HIS A 124 5.34 13.70 -24.70
N VAL A 125 5.70 13.49 -23.42
CA VAL A 125 6.47 12.36 -22.93
C VAL A 125 5.68 11.54 -21.92
N ASP A 126 6.08 10.29 -21.71
CA ASP A 126 5.44 9.41 -20.74
C ASP A 126 6.05 9.56 -19.34
N LEU A 127 5.22 9.48 -18.30
CA LEU A 127 5.61 9.26 -16.92
C LEU A 127 4.88 8.01 -16.41
N ARG A 128 5.65 6.93 -16.13
CA ARG A 128 5.12 5.65 -15.66
C ARG A 128 5.64 5.32 -14.28
N PHE A 129 4.85 4.61 -13.46
CA PHE A 129 5.14 4.46 -12.04
C PHE A 129 4.55 3.18 -11.40
N GLU A 130 4.41 2.09 -12.18
CA GLU A 130 3.87 0.81 -11.70
C GLU A 130 4.56 0.32 -10.42
N ALA A 131 5.88 0.45 -10.37
CA ALA A 131 6.70 -0.01 -9.25
C ALA A 131 6.54 0.81 -7.95
N SER A 132 5.85 1.94 -7.98
CA SER A 132 5.67 2.82 -6.82
C SER A 132 4.68 2.24 -5.79
N VAL A 133 3.77 1.36 -6.20
CA VAL A 133 2.75 0.78 -5.33
C VAL A 133 2.73 -0.74 -5.49
N LEU A 134 2.76 -1.47 -4.37
CA LEU A 134 2.67 -2.93 -4.31
C LEU A 134 3.75 -3.70 -5.09
N GLY A 135 4.88 -3.07 -5.36
CA GLY A 135 6.10 -3.66 -5.89
C GLY A 135 5.90 -4.52 -7.14
N GLY A 136 5.89 -5.84 -6.99
CA GLY A 136 5.73 -6.79 -8.09
C GLY A 136 4.30 -7.09 -8.52
N ILE A 137 3.29 -6.44 -7.93
CA ILE A 137 1.86 -6.61 -8.28
C ILE A 137 1.49 -5.59 -9.35
N PRO A 138 1.12 -6.00 -10.57
CA PRO A 138 0.80 -5.08 -11.67
C PRO A 138 -0.61 -4.50 -11.49
N ILE A 139 -0.73 -3.44 -10.69
CA ILE A 139 -2.04 -2.88 -10.30
C ILE A 139 -2.36 -1.56 -10.95
N ILE A 140 -1.38 -0.64 -11.09
CA ILE A 140 -1.63 0.69 -11.65
C ILE A 140 -2.07 0.58 -13.10
N ARG A 141 -1.31 -0.15 -13.90
CA ARG A 141 -1.64 -0.40 -15.30
C ARG A 141 -2.91 -1.22 -15.47
N THR A 142 -3.15 -2.17 -14.58
CA THR A 142 -4.41 -2.91 -14.57
C THR A 142 -5.61 -1.99 -14.38
N LEU A 143 -5.54 -1.05 -13.44
CA LEU A 143 -6.61 -0.08 -13.19
C LEU A 143 -6.84 0.85 -14.40
N TYR A 144 -5.76 1.31 -15.05
CA TYR A 144 -5.89 2.20 -16.20
C TYR A 144 -6.30 1.51 -17.49
N ASP A 145 -5.65 0.40 -17.83
CA ASP A 145 -5.78 -0.23 -19.14
C ASP A 145 -6.82 -1.35 -19.11
N SER A 146 -6.63 -2.37 -18.24
CA SER A 146 -7.47 -3.56 -18.25
C SER A 146 -8.85 -3.32 -17.64
N LEU A 147 -8.92 -2.51 -16.59
CA LEU A 147 -10.13 -2.19 -15.85
C LEU A 147 -10.68 -0.78 -16.17
N GLY A 148 -10.06 -0.06 -17.09
CA GLY A 148 -10.41 1.34 -17.43
C GLY A 148 -11.87 1.54 -17.85
N GLY A 149 -12.54 0.49 -18.34
CA GLY A 149 -13.97 0.52 -18.65
C GLY A 149 -14.90 0.28 -17.46
N ASN A 150 -14.36 -0.02 -16.28
CA ASN A 150 -15.14 -0.30 -15.07
C ASN A 150 -15.20 0.92 -14.15
N ARG A 151 -16.34 1.12 -13.51
CA ARG A 151 -16.42 1.97 -12.34
C ARG A 151 -15.98 1.14 -11.13
N ILE A 152 -14.79 1.42 -10.62
CA ILE A 152 -14.33 0.83 -9.37
C ILE A 152 -15.12 1.43 -8.23
N THR A 153 -15.67 0.59 -7.36
CA THR A 153 -16.49 0.99 -6.21
C THR A 153 -15.79 0.78 -4.89
N GLU A 154 -14.87 -0.19 -4.84
CA GLU A 154 -14.14 -0.53 -3.61
C GLU A 154 -12.76 -1.10 -3.93
N LEU A 155 -11.77 -0.68 -3.13
CA LEU A 155 -10.43 -1.23 -3.04
C LEU A 155 -10.18 -1.65 -1.60
N VAL A 156 -9.76 -2.89 -1.39
CA VAL A 156 -9.30 -3.36 -0.07
C VAL A 156 -7.97 -4.06 -0.26
N GLY A 157 -6.94 -3.66 0.51
CA GLY A 157 -5.62 -4.26 0.30
C GLY A 157 -4.78 -4.41 1.55
N ILE A 158 -3.96 -5.46 1.57
CA ILE A 158 -2.82 -5.63 2.45
C ILE A 158 -1.64 -5.01 1.70
N MET A 159 -1.29 -3.77 2.04
CA MET A 159 -0.39 -2.92 1.25
C MET A 159 1.01 -2.80 1.83
N ASN A 160 1.25 -3.39 3.01
CA ASN A 160 2.54 -3.37 3.68
C ASN A 160 2.96 -4.78 4.09
N GLY A 161 4.12 -5.22 3.62
CA GLY A 161 4.63 -6.57 3.84
C GLY A 161 5.13 -6.79 5.26
N THR A 162 5.73 -5.79 5.89
CA THR A 162 6.25 -5.84 7.26
C THR A 162 5.13 -6.10 8.27
N THR A 163 4.07 -5.31 8.20
CA THR A 163 2.91 -5.48 9.10
C THR A 163 2.17 -6.80 8.85
N ASN A 164 2.07 -7.24 7.60
CA ASN A 164 1.46 -8.53 7.32
C ASN A 164 2.32 -9.69 7.84
N PHE A 165 3.66 -9.59 7.77
CA PHE A 165 4.57 -10.56 8.37
C PHE A 165 4.37 -10.62 9.90
N ILE A 166 4.37 -9.47 10.57
CA ILE A 166 4.19 -9.37 12.02
C ILE A 166 2.86 -10.01 12.43
N LEU A 167 1.74 -9.56 11.88
CA LEU A 167 0.42 -10.07 12.23
C LEU A 167 0.24 -11.55 11.88
N SER A 168 0.87 -12.04 10.79
CA SER A 168 0.83 -13.46 10.43
C SER A 168 1.56 -14.31 11.46
N LYS A 169 2.77 -13.91 11.91
CA LYS A 169 3.52 -14.65 12.92
C LYS A 169 2.85 -14.61 14.30
N MET A 170 2.36 -13.45 14.72
CA MET A 170 1.55 -13.35 15.94
C MET A 170 0.35 -14.32 15.88
N THR A 171 -0.30 -14.41 14.71
CA THR A 171 -1.45 -15.29 14.48
C THR A 171 -1.08 -16.77 14.51
N ASP A 172 0.02 -17.16 13.85
CA ASP A 172 0.38 -18.56 13.64
C ASP A 172 1.15 -19.15 14.82
N GLU A 173 2.02 -18.37 15.45
CA GLU A 173 2.94 -18.82 16.49
C GLU A 173 2.55 -18.32 17.89
N GLY A 174 1.62 -17.37 18.01
CA GLY A 174 1.19 -16.81 19.31
C GLY A 174 2.23 -15.93 19.98
N LEU A 175 3.21 -15.43 19.23
CA LEU A 175 4.28 -14.57 19.74
C LEU A 175 3.78 -13.15 19.97
N SER A 176 4.42 -12.43 20.89
CA SER A 176 4.09 -11.03 21.17
C SER A 176 4.49 -10.11 19.99
N TYR A 177 3.83 -8.96 19.89
CA TYR A 177 4.18 -7.93 18.89
C TYR A 177 5.67 -7.55 18.97
N GLY A 178 6.21 -7.36 20.19
CA GLY A 178 7.60 -6.95 20.37
C GLY A 178 8.62 -8.00 19.92
N ASP A 179 8.36 -9.27 20.20
CA ASP A 179 9.23 -10.38 19.78
C ASP A 179 9.25 -10.50 18.25
N VAL A 180 8.08 -10.43 17.63
CA VAL A 180 7.97 -10.56 16.17
C VAL A 180 8.52 -9.33 15.44
N LEU A 181 8.35 -8.13 16.00
CA LEU A 181 8.96 -6.92 15.42
C LEU A 181 10.48 -7.04 15.39
N LYS A 182 11.09 -7.50 16.50
CA LYS A 182 12.53 -7.74 16.55
C LYS A 182 12.98 -8.77 15.51
N GLU A 183 12.26 -9.86 15.36
CA GLU A 183 12.56 -10.85 14.33
C GLU A 183 12.42 -10.26 12.91
N ALA A 184 11.40 -9.42 12.65
CA ALA A 184 11.26 -8.73 11.38
C ALA A 184 12.45 -7.82 11.06
N GLN A 185 13.02 -7.16 12.09
CA GLN A 185 14.23 -6.35 11.95
C GLN A 185 15.47 -7.21 11.65
N ASP A 186 15.65 -8.32 12.39
CA ASP A 186 16.76 -9.24 12.20
C ASP A 186 16.75 -9.89 10.79
N LEU A 187 15.57 -10.13 10.24
CA LEU A 187 15.36 -10.66 8.87
C LEU A 187 15.40 -9.58 7.77
N GLY A 188 15.50 -8.29 8.15
CA GLY A 188 15.53 -7.17 7.21
C GLY A 188 14.16 -6.85 6.58
N TYR A 189 13.06 -7.31 7.15
CA TYR A 189 11.70 -6.90 6.77
C TYR A 189 11.31 -5.55 7.36
N ALA A 190 11.86 -5.20 8.52
CA ALA A 190 11.67 -3.91 9.18
C ALA A 190 13.01 -3.19 9.34
N GLU A 191 13.02 -1.88 9.17
CA GLU A 191 14.15 -1.02 9.48
C GLU A 191 14.27 -0.79 10.99
N ALA A 192 15.38 -0.16 11.43
CA ALA A 192 15.59 0.20 12.82
C ALA A 192 14.49 1.13 13.35
N ASP A 193 14.00 2.06 12.53
CA ASP A 193 12.78 2.83 12.77
C ASP A 193 11.65 2.28 11.90
N PRO A 194 10.76 1.42 12.43
CA PRO A 194 9.69 0.80 11.68
C PRO A 194 8.40 1.64 11.63
N THR A 195 8.41 2.87 12.16
CA THR A 195 7.22 3.72 12.37
C THR A 195 6.37 3.84 11.11
N ALA A 196 6.99 4.06 9.96
CA ALA A 196 6.26 4.20 8.70
C ALA A 196 5.43 2.95 8.34
N ASP A 197 5.93 1.77 8.71
CA ASP A 197 5.25 0.49 8.48
C ASP A 197 4.19 0.24 9.56
N VAL A 198 4.61 0.19 10.83
CA VAL A 198 3.76 -0.29 11.94
C VAL A 198 2.63 0.67 12.29
N GLU A 199 2.81 1.97 12.06
CA GLU A 199 1.75 2.98 12.20
C GLU A 199 0.88 3.12 10.94
N GLY A 200 1.12 2.32 9.88
CA GLY A 200 0.28 2.26 8.68
C GLY A 200 0.51 3.39 7.67
N LEU A 201 1.51 4.24 7.85
CA LEU A 201 1.75 5.42 7.02
C LEU A 201 2.17 5.03 5.59
N ASP A 202 2.98 3.98 5.42
CA ASP A 202 3.34 3.43 4.11
C ASP A 202 2.10 2.93 3.35
N ALA A 203 1.23 2.18 4.04
CA ALA A 203 -0.02 1.68 3.46
C ALA A 203 -0.96 2.83 3.05
N ALA A 204 -1.02 3.91 3.85
CA ALA A 204 -1.84 5.08 3.56
C ALA A 204 -1.38 5.86 2.33
N ARG A 205 -0.06 6.04 2.14
CA ARG A 205 0.50 6.67 0.93
C ARG A 205 0.16 5.85 -0.31
N LYS A 206 0.30 4.53 -0.25
CA LYS A 206 -0.07 3.63 -1.35
C LYS A 206 -1.57 3.67 -1.65
N LEU A 207 -2.41 3.68 -0.61
CA LEU A 207 -3.86 3.79 -0.75
C LEU A 207 -4.27 5.10 -1.42
N ALA A 208 -3.64 6.23 -1.06
CA ALA A 208 -3.93 7.54 -1.66
C ALA A 208 -3.66 7.53 -3.18
N ILE A 209 -2.53 6.94 -3.62
CA ILE A 209 -2.20 6.79 -5.05
C ILE A 209 -3.25 5.92 -5.75
N LEU A 210 -3.54 4.73 -5.21
CA LEU A 210 -4.50 3.80 -5.82
C LEU A 210 -5.91 4.38 -5.85
N ALA A 211 -6.35 5.04 -4.79
CA ALA A 211 -7.65 5.70 -4.73
C ALA A 211 -7.75 6.85 -5.73
N SER A 212 -6.68 7.64 -5.90
CA SER A 212 -6.64 8.70 -6.90
C SER A 212 -6.90 8.16 -8.31
N ILE A 213 -6.26 7.04 -8.64
CA ILE A 213 -6.42 6.38 -9.93
C ILE A 213 -7.82 5.80 -10.08
N SER A 214 -8.27 5.01 -9.11
CA SER A 214 -9.49 4.23 -9.21
C SER A 214 -10.76 5.07 -9.22
N PHE A 215 -10.76 6.18 -8.47
CA PHE A 215 -11.93 7.07 -8.37
C PHE A 215 -11.79 8.36 -9.18
N ASN A 216 -10.67 8.50 -9.91
CA ASN A 216 -10.39 9.66 -10.74
C ASN A 216 -10.43 10.98 -9.96
N ARG A 217 -9.89 10.97 -8.73
CA ARG A 217 -9.91 12.11 -7.80
C ARG A 217 -8.51 12.38 -7.29
N ARG A 218 -8.21 13.64 -7.01
CA ARG A 218 -6.94 14.03 -6.40
C ARG A 218 -7.00 13.76 -4.90
N ILE A 219 -6.48 12.59 -4.47
CA ILE A 219 -6.42 12.14 -3.08
C ILE A 219 -5.00 12.33 -2.57
N PHE A 220 -4.86 12.93 -1.40
CA PHE A 220 -3.60 13.09 -0.71
C PHE A 220 -3.51 12.15 0.50
N PHE A 221 -2.31 11.98 1.04
CA PHE A 221 -2.08 11.20 2.25
C PHE A 221 -2.94 11.67 3.43
N GLU A 222 -3.09 12.99 3.60
CA GLU A 222 -3.87 13.61 4.69
C GLU A 222 -5.37 13.32 4.60
N ASP A 223 -5.86 12.88 3.45
CA ASP A 223 -7.25 12.49 3.27
C ASP A 223 -7.53 11.07 3.81
N VAL A 224 -6.49 10.31 4.18
CA VAL A 224 -6.59 8.94 4.68
C VAL A 224 -6.57 8.93 6.20
N THR A 225 -7.58 8.31 6.82
CA THR A 225 -7.54 8.06 8.27
C THR A 225 -6.68 6.83 8.55
N VAL A 226 -5.72 6.94 9.48
CA VAL A 226 -4.72 5.91 9.71
C VAL A 226 -4.71 5.45 11.15
N GLU A 227 -4.63 4.13 11.37
CA GLU A 227 -4.44 3.46 12.65
C GLU A 227 -3.45 2.31 12.47
N GLY A 228 -2.40 2.25 13.30
CA GLY A 228 -1.33 1.26 13.24
C GLY A 228 -1.64 -0.05 13.96
N ILE A 229 -0.66 -0.96 13.99
CA ILE A 229 -0.79 -2.30 14.60
C ILE A 229 -0.15 -2.43 15.98
N THR A 230 0.46 -1.37 16.50
CA THR A 230 1.27 -1.39 17.72
C THR A 230 0.48 -1.81 18.98
N ASN A 231 -0.84 -1.61 18.96
CA ASN A 231 -1.74 -1.95 20.08
C ASN A 231 -2.43 -3.32 19.93
N ILE A 232 -2.04 -4.14 18.95
CA ILE A 232 -2.64 -5.46 18.76
C ILE A 232 -2.03 -6.47 19.73
N ASP A 233 -2.90 -7.16 20.47
CA ASP A 233 -2.54 -8.16 21.45
C ASP A 233 -2.82 -9.58 20.92
N THR A 234 -2.04 -10.56 21.39
CA THR A 234 -2.25 -11.99 21.08
C THR A 234 -3.59 -12.50 21.60
N GLU A 235 -4.11 -11.92 22.68
CA GLU A 235 -5.43 -12.26 23.22
C GLU A 235 -6.54 -11.84 22.25
N ASP A 236 -6.42 -10.68 21.59
CA ASP A 236 -7.34 -10.23 20.53
C ASP A 236 -7.31 -11.18 19.34
N ILE A 237 -6.12 -11.62 18.92
CA ILE A 237 -5.96 -12.60 17.85
C ILE A 237 -6.62 -13.94 18.22
N SER A 238 -6.48 -14.38 19.46
CA SER A 238 -7.12 -15.62 19.95
C SER A 238 -8.64 -15.54 19.87
N PHE A 239 -9.24 -14.45 20.35
CA PHE A 239 -10.69 -14.22 20.21
C PHE A 239 -11.12 -14.07 18.75
N GLY A 240 -10.32 -13.37 17.93
CA GLY A 240 -10.57 -13.25 16.51
C GLY A 240 -10.69 -14.60 15.82
N LYS A 241 -9.77 -15.53 16.09
CA LYS A 241 -9.83 -16.91 15.57
C LYS A 241 -11.10 -17.64 16.00
N GLU A 242 -11.48 -17.51 17.28
CA GLU A 242 -12.70 -18.13 17.81
C GLU A 242 -13.97 -17.61 17.12
N PHE A 243 -13.99 -16.32 16.79
CA PHE A 243 -15.08 -15.71 16.06
C PHE A 243 -15.01 -15.90 14.52
N GLY A 244 -14.01 -16.61 14.01
CA GLY A 244 -13.85 -16.91 12.57
C GLY A 244 -13.19 -15.80 11.76
N TYR A 245 -12.26 -15.05 12.36
CA TYR A 245 -11.52 -13.96 11.73
C TYR A 245 -10.00 -14.15 11.80
N ASN A 246 -9.31 -13.56 10.82
CA ASN A 246 -7.89 -13.25 10.88
C ASN A 246 -7.68 -11.74 10.98
N ILE A 247 -6.65 -11.32 11.72
CA ILE A 247 -6.29 -9.92 11.79
C ILE A 247 -5.34 -9.53 10.66
N LYS A 248 -5.60 -8.37 10.03
CA LYS A 248 -4.78 -7.79 8.97
C LYS A 248 -4.73 -6.27 9.10
N LEU A 249 -3.61 -5.64 8.76
CA LEU A 249 -3.62 -4.20 8.47
C LEU A 249 -4.13 -4.02 7.04
N ILE A 250 -5.29 -3.40 6.87
CA ILE A 250 -5.91 -3.21 5.57
C ILE A 250 -6.05 -1.73 5.23
N GLY A 251 -5.76 -1.40 3.97
CA GLY A 251 -6.17 -0.13 3.37
C GLY A 251 -7.50 -0.32 2.65
N ILE A 252 -8.48 0.54 2.94
CA ILE A 252 -9.80 0.50 2.30
C ILE A 252 -10.11 1.85 1.69
N ALA A 253 -10.45 1.86 0.39
CA ALA A 253 -11.04 2.99 -0.30
C ALA A 253 -12.38 2.56 -0.90
N LYS A 254 -13.47 3.24 -0.51
CA LYS A 254 -14.83 2.87 -0.91
C LYS A 254 -15.63 4.09 -1.32
N GLU A 255 -16.21 4.05 -2.53
CA GLU A 255 -17.14 5.08 -3.03
C GLU A 255 -18.57 4.72 -2.65
N SER A 256 -19.31 5.70 -2.21
CA SER A 256 -20.75 5.60 -1.91
C SER A 256 -21.49 6.86 -2.34
N SER A 257 -22.82 6.85 -2.28
CA SER A 257 -23.65 8.06 -2.49
C SER A 257 -23.35 9.19 -1.50
N LYS A 258 -22.68 8.89 -0.37
CA LYS A 258 -22.33 9.85 0.67
C LYS A 258 -20.93 10.44 0.48
N GLY A 259 -20.15 9.90 -0.43
CA GLY A 259 -18.77 10.28 -0.69
C GLY A 259 -17.80 9.10 -0.63
N LEU A 260 -16.51 9.44 -0.64
CA LEU A 260 -15.40 8.51 -0.63
C LEU A 260 -14.88 8.33 0.81
N SER A 261 -14.76 7.09 1.27
CA SER A 261 -14.11 6.76 2.55
C SER A 261 -12.71 6.18 2.29
N LEU A 262 -11.71 6.65 3.02
CA LEU A 262 -10.30 6.30 2.86
C LEU A 262 -9.70 6.00 4.23
N ASN A 263 -9.34 4.75 4.47
CA ASN A 263 -8.87 4.34 5.79
C ASN A 263 -7.78 3.28 5.69
N VAL A 264 -6.85 3.32 6.64
CA VAL A 264 -5.91 2.23 6.95
C VAL A 264 -6.06 1.91 8.42
N TYR A 265 -6.35 0.66 8.73
CA TYR A 265 -6.50 0.21 10.12
C TYR A 265 -6.33 -1.31 10.25
N PRO A 266 -5.96 -1.81 11.44
CA PRO A 266 -6.05 -3.23 11.73
C PRO A 266 -7.53 -3.65 11.75
N ALA A 267 -7.84 -4.74 11.04
CA ALA A 267 -9.20 -5.24 10.94
C ALA A 267 -9.24 -6.76 11.12
N PHE A 268 -10.33 -7.24 11.70
CA PHE A 268 -10.72 -8.64 11.62
C PHE A 268 -11.34 -8.93 10.26
N VAL A 269 -10.64 -9.72 9.47
CA VAL A 269 -11.04 -10.16 8.14
C VAL A 269 -11.68 -11.54 8.26
N PRO A 270 -12.94 -11.74 7.80
CA PRO A 270 -13.59 -13.04 7.84
C PRO A 270 -12.75 -14.12 7.15
N LEU A 271 -12.65 -15.31 7.72
CA LEU A 271 -11.90 -16.43 7.14
C LEU A 271 -12.40 -16.83 5.74
N THR A 272 -13.64 -16.49 5.41
CA THR A 272 -14.24 -16.70 4.08
C THR A 272 -13.76 -15.70 3.04
N HIS A 273 -13.18 -14.56 3.45
CA HIS A 273 -12.68 -13.54 2.53
C HIS A 273 -11.26 -13.89 2.05
N PRO A 274 -10.94 -13.77 0.74
CA PRO A 274 -9.63 -14.15 0.18
C PRO A 274 -8.44 -13.49 0.88
N LEU A 275 -8.57 -12.24 1.31
CA LEU A 275 -7.49 -11.51 2.01
C LEU A 275 -7.09 -12.16 3.35
N ALA A 276 -7.97 -12.93 4.00
CA ALA A 276 -7.66 -13.61 5.26
C ALA A 276 -6.52 -14.64 5.11
N SER A 277 -6.38 -15.22 3.92
CA SER A 277 -5.38 -16.25 3.61
C SER A 277 -4.00 -15.69 3.25
N VAL A 278 -3.86 -14.38 3.06
CA VAL A 278 -2.59 -13.73 2.68
C VAL A 278 -1.64 -13.71 3.87
N ARG A 279 -0.52 -14.42 3.79
CA ARG A 279 0.43 -14.63 4.92
C ARG A 279 1.82 -14.12 4.63
N GLY A 280 2.64 -14.05 5.69
CA GLY A 280 4.02 -13.61 5.63
C GLY A 280 4.14 -12.18 5.10
N SER A 281 5.21 -11.89 4.35
CA SER A 281 5.47 -10.55 3.79
C SER A 281 4.78 -10.29 2.44
N TYR A 282 3.77 -11.09 2.07
CA TYR A 282 3.01 -10.91 0.84
C TYR A 282 1.99 -9.78 0.96
N ASN A 283 1.77 -9.12 -0.17
CA ASN A 283 0.73 -8.11 -0.34
C ASN A 283 -0.40 -8.68 -1.19
N ALA A 284 -1.56 -8.05 -1.08
CA ALA A 284 -2.70 -8.34 -1.94
C ALA A 284 -3.61 -7.12 -2.04
N ILE A 285 -4.28 -6.99 -3.15
CA ILE A 285 -5.33 -6.00 -3.35
C ILE A 285 -6.56 -6.68 -3.96
N TYR A 286 -7.70 -6.42 -3.34
CA TYR A 286 -9.01 -6.87 -3.76
C TYR A 286 -9.80 -5.67 -4.26
N ILE A 287 -10.41 -5.79 -5.43
CA ILE A 287 -11.07 -4.70 -6.15
C ILE A 287 -12.49 -5.13 -6.47
N LYS A 288 -13.45 -4.24 -6.22
CA LYS A 288 -14.84 -4.38 -6.70
C LYS A 288 -15.16 -3.32 -7.76
N GLY A 289 -15.86 -3.73 -8.79
CA GLY A 289 -16.30 -2.83 -9.88
C GLY A 289 -17.62 -3.26 -10.46
N ASN A 290 -18.28 -2.36 -11.19
CA ASN A 290 -19.61 -2.59 -11.74
C ASN A 290 -19.69 -3.62 -12.88
N GLY A 291 -18.57 -3.95 -13.50
CA GLY A 291 -18.51 -4.90 -14.63
C GLY A 291 -17.66 -6.13 -14.32
N ILE A 292 -16.59 -5.96 -13.53
CA ILE A 292 -15.69 -7.05 -13.16
C ILE A 292 -16.23 -7.90 -12.00
N ASP A 293 -17.24 -7.40 -11.28
CA ASP A 293 -17.69 -7.92 -10.00
C ASP A 293 -16.57 -7.78 -8.95
N ASP A 294 -15.70 -8.77 -8.81
CA ASP A 294 -14.50 -8.66 -8.01
C ASP A 294 -13.26 -9.28 -8.68
N ALA A 295 -12.08 -8.82 -8.23
CA ALA A 295 -10.79 -9.40 -8.59
C ALA A 295 -9.79 -9.22 -7.45
N MET A 296 -8.86 -10.17 -7.34
CA MET A 296 -7.76 -10.08 -6.38
C MET A 296 -6.41 -10.24 -7.10
N PHE A 297 -5.46 -9.37 -6.74
CA PHE A 297 -4.07 -9.46 -7.17
C PHE A 297 -3.20 -9.72 -5.93
N TYR A 298 -2.29 -10.66 -6.05
CA TYR A 298 -1.47 -11.15 -4.95
C TYR A 298 -0.03 -11.32 -5.40
N GLY A 299 0.93 -10.94 -4.56
CA GLY A 299 2.34 -11.06 -4.88
C GLY A 299 3.27 -10.44 -3.84
N ARG A 300 4.54 -10.32 -4.19
CA ARG A 300 5.54 -9.62 -3.38
C ARG A 300 5.36 -8.11 -3.51
N GLY A 301 5.12 -7.42 -2.39
CA GLY A 301 4.91 -5.97 -2.34
C GLY A 301 6.19 -5.14 -2.40
N ALA A 302 7.36 -5.77 -2.27
CA ALA A 302 8.68 -5.16 -2.30
C ALA A 302 9.74 -6.21 -2.67
N GLY A 303 10.97 -5.77 -2.91
CA GLY A 303 12.12 -6.61 -3.20
C GLY A 303 12.79 -6.24 -4.52
N SER A 304 14.04 -6.65 -4.68
CA SER A 304 14.87 -6.32 -5.84
C SER A 304 14.21 -6.74 -7.17
N LEU A 305 14.04 -8.03 -7.38
CA LEU A 305 13.46 -8.57 -8.61
C LEU A 305 11.95 -8.31 -8.75
N PRO A 306 11.11 -8.46 -7.71
CA PRO A 306 9.69 -8.17 -7.85
C PRO A 306 9.42 -6.72 -8.27
N THR A 307 10.01 -5.74 -7.58
CA THR A 307 9.86 -4.32 -7.93
C THR A 307 10.53 -4.00 -9.27
N GLY A 308 11.71 -4.56 -9.53
CA GLY A 308 12.40 -4.46 -10.82
C GLY A 308 11.56 -4.97 -11.99
N SER A 309 10.75 -6.02 -11.79
CA SER A 309 9.84 -6.55 -12.82
C SER A 309 8.80 -5.50 -13.26
N SER A 310 8.23 -4.76 -12.31
CA SER A 310 7.29 -3.67 -12.64
C SER A 310 7.98 -2.50 -13.34
N VAL A 311 9.21 -2.15 -12.93
CA VAL A 311 10.03 -1.15 -13.62
C VAL A 311 10.31 -1.59 -15.06
N VAL A 312 10.73 -2.83 -15.29
CA VAL A 312 10.98 -3.37 -16.64
C VAL A 312 9.71 -3.35 -17.49
N SER A 313 8.56 -3.68 -16.92
CA SER A 313 7.27 -3.60 -17.63
C SER A 313 6.98 -2.18 -18.11
N ASP A 314 7.20 -1.17 -17.26
CA ASP A 314 7.04 0.23 -17.64
C ASP A 314 8.07 0.68 -18.68
N ILE A 315 9.34 0.28 -18.53
CA ILE A 315 10.38 0.56 -19.54
C ILE A 315 9.98 -0.01 -20.90
N MET A 316 9.50 -1.25 -20.96
CA MET A 316 9.05 -1.88 -22.20
C MET A 316 7.91 -1.13 -22.87
N GLU A 317 6.93 -0.67 -22.08
CA GLU A 317 5.80 0.09 -22.62
C GLU A 317 6.23 1.46 -23.16
N VAL A 318 7.03 2.19 -22.37
CA VAL A 318 7.56 3.49 -22.78
C VAL A 318 8.48 3.36 -24.00
N ALA A 319 9.31 2.31 -24.05
CA ALA A 319 10.18 2.06 -25.21
C ALA A 319 9.39 1.80 -26.49
N LYS A 320 8.27 1.08 -26.41
CA LYS A 320 7.33 0.94 -27.54
C LYS A 320 6.77 2.30 -27.96
N ASN A 321 6.28 3.10 -26.99
CA ASN A 321 5.72 4.40 -27.27
C ASN A 321 6.73 5.33 -27.94
N VAL A 322 7.98 5.33 -27.48
CA VAL A 322 9.09 6.07 -28.10
C VAL A 322 9.35 5.58 -29.54
N ALA A 323 9.45 4.27 -29.73
CA ALA A 323 9.75 3.69 -31.05
C ALA A 323 8.66 3.95 -32.08
N PHE A 324 7.40 4.03 -31.66
CA PHE A 324 6.24 4.27 -32.53
C PHE A 324 5.74 5.72 -32.49
N GLU A 325 6.50 6.65 -31.86
CA GLU A 325 6.19 8.09 -31.79
C GLU A 325 4.79 8.33 -31.19
N SER A 326 4.47 7.58 -30.12
CA SER A 326 3.15 7.59 -29.48
C SER A 326 3.23 7.89 -27.98
N THR A 327 4.24 8.64 -27.56
CA THR A 327 4.41 9.12 -26.17
C THR A 327 3.41 10.24 -25.83
N GLY A 328 3.26 10.54 -24.54
CA GLY A 328 2.45 11.65 -24.03
C GLY A 328 0.95 11.42 -24.08
N ARG A 329 0.49 10.20 -24.37
CA ARG A 329 -0.94 9.86 -24.38
C ARG A 329 -1.54 9.63 -23.00
N PHE A 330 -0.69 9.31 -22.04
CA PHE A 330 -1.11 9.03 -20.67
C PHE A 330 -1.19 10.32 -19.87
N LYS A 331 -2.38 10.66 -19.42
CA LYS A 331 -2.61 11.72 -18.45
C LYS A 331 -3.65 11.25 -17.44
N PRO A 332 -3.31 11.16 -16.16
CA PRO A 332 -4.33 10.97 -15.14
C PRO A 332 -5.21 12.22 -15.09
N PHE A 333 -6.50 12.04 -15.35
CA PHE A 333 -7.49 13.10 -15.19
C PHE A 333 -8.11 12.96 -13.81
N TYR A 334 -7.92 13.98 -12.98
CA TYR A 334 -8.51 13.99 -11.64
C TYR A 334 -9.59 15.04 -11.54
N PHE A 335 -10.73 14.64 -10.97
CA PHE A 335 -11.73 15.60 -10.54
C PHE A 335 -11.28 16.23 -9.22
N ASP A 336 -11.35 17.56 -9.11
CA ASP A 336 -10.91 18.28 -7.91
C ASP A 336 -11.87 18.10 -6.72
N GLN A 337 -13.13 17.72 -6.96
CA GLN A 337 -14.10 17.45 -5.91
C GLN A 337 -13.83 16.12 -5.23
N LYS A 338 -13.32 16.18 -4.00
CA LYS A 338 -12.97 14.99 -3.22
C LYS A 338 -14.18 14.32 -2.59
N ASN A 339 -15.10 15.09 -2.01
CA ASN A 339 -16.23 14.64 -1.22
C ASN A 339 -15.86 13.46 -0.29
N ILE A 340 -14.90 13.72 0.62
CA ILE A 340 -14.45 12.71 1.58
C ILE A 340 -15.51 12.52 2.65
N TYR A 341 -15.92 11.28 2.85
CA TYR A 341 -16.89 10.91 3.85
C TYR A 341 -16.28 10.90 5.24
N SER A 342 -16.89 11.62 6.19
CA SER A 342 -16.37 11.76 7.55
C SER A 342 -16.17 10.40 8.24
N PRO A 343 -14.99 10.12 8.83
CA PRO A 343 -14.67 8.86 9.49
C PRO A 343 -15.70 8.44 10.55
N GLY A 344 -16.20 9.38 11.34
CA GLY A 344 -17.17 9.11 12.40
C GLY A 344 -18.53 8.56 11.91
N LYS A 345 -18.86 8.76 10.62
CA LYS A 345 -20.11 8.28 10.01
C LYS A 345 -19.95 6.93 9.31
N ILE A 346 -18.73 6.41 9.20
CA ILE A 346 -18.47 5.09 8.59
C ILE A 346 -19.14 4.03 9.46
N GLN A 347 -19.88 3.14 8.81
CA GLN A 347 -20.54 2.03 9.49
C GLN A 347 -19.69 0.77 9.39
N SER A 348 -19.48 0.12 10.52
CA SER A 348 -18.77 -1.17 10.61
C SER A 348 -19.30 -1.96 11.80
N SER A 349 -19.08 -3.26 11.80
CA SER A 349 -19.14 -4.07 13.02
C SER A 349 -17.82 -3.95 13.76
N TYR A 350 -17.85 -4.13 15.07
CA TYR A 350 -16.67 -3.97 15.93
C TYR A 350 -16.52 -5.14 16.87
N TYR A 351 -15.31 -5.55 17.07
CA TYR A 351 -14.86 -6.33 18.20
C TYR A 351 -14.37 -5.40 19.29
N MET A 352 -14.70 -5.70 20.54
CA MET A 352 -14.24 -4.96 21.72
C MET A 352 -13.82 -5.95 22.78
N ARG A 353 -12.64 -5.73 23.40
CA ARG A 353 -12.18 -6.50 24.57
C ARG A 353 -12.06 -5.58 25.76
N LEU A 354 -12.65 -6.01 26.87
CA LEU A 354 -12.72 -5.25 28.12
C LEU A 354 -12.26 -6.11 29.28
N ALA A 355 -11.49 -5.52 30.19
CA ALA A 355 -11.21 -6.07 31.50
C ALA A 355 -12.23 -5.51 32.49
N VAL A 356 -12.98 -6.40 33.18
CA VAL A 356 -14.10 -6.02 34.02
C VAL A 356 -14.08 -6.73 35.36
N ASP A 357 -14.79 -6.20 36.37
CA ASP A 357 -15.00 -6.91 37.63
C ASP A 357 -15.71 -8.25 37.37
N ASN A 358 -15.24 -9.32 38.01
CA ASN A 358 -15.88 -10.64 37.97
C ASN A 358 -16.98 -10.71 39.02
N LYS A 359 -18.08 -9.94 38.81
CA LYS A 359 -19.19 -9.82 39.76
C LYS A 359 -20.53 -9.95 39.04
N THR A 360 -21.53 -10.45 39.78
CA THR A 360 -22.91 -10.53 39.32
C THR A 360 -23.43 -9.15 38.90
N GLY A 361 -24.17 -9.09 37.79
CA GLY A 361 -24.78 -7.87 37.24
C GLY A 361 -23.87 -6.98 36.39
N VAL A 362 -22.58 -7.30 36.25
CA VAL A 362 -21.66 -6.54 35.36
C VAL A 362 -22.14 -6.61 33.92
N LEU A 363 -22.46 -7.80 33.40
CA LEU A 363 -22.95 -8.00 32.04
C LEU A 363 -24.23 -7.20 31.74
N ALA A 364 -25.14 -7.13 32.71
CA ALA A 364 -26.39 -6.36 32.57
C ALA A 364 -26.10 -4.85 32.36
N LYS A 365 -25.10 -4.29 33.05
CA LYS A 365 -24.69 -2.89 32.88
C LYS A 365 -24.16 -2.63 31.47
N PHE A 366 -23.37 -3.56 30.92
CA PHE A 366 -22.88 -3.47 29.57
C PHE A 366 -23.99 -3.51 28.53
N ALA A 367 -24.94 -4.46 28.69
CA ALA A 367 -26.07 -4.56 27.81
C ALA A 367 -26.92 -3.27 27.81
N THR A 368 -27.07 -2.64 28.96
CA THR A 368 -27.78 -1.35 29.06
C THR A 368 -27.04 -0.25 28.31
N LYS A 369 -25.72 -0.15 28.46
CA LYS A 369 -24.91 0.88 27.76
C LYS A 369 -24.92 0.69 26.23
N LEU A 370 -24.84 -0.52 25.75
CA LEU A 370 -24.98 -0.86 24.34
C LEU A 370 -26.35 -0.44 23.80
N ALA A 371 -27.45 -0.75 24.56
CA ALA A 371 -28.79 -0.37 24.18
C ALA A 371 -29.00 1.15 24.15
N GLU A 372 -28.44 1.91 25.12
CA GLU A 372 -28.42 3.39 25.13
C GLU A 372 -27.84 3.97 23.84
N GLN A 373 -26.76 3.34 23.29
CA GLN A 373 -26.12 3.73 22.04
C GLN A 373 -26.77 3.10 20.79
N LYS A 374 -27.88 2.34 20.95
CA LYS A 374 -28.59 1.63 19.86
C LYS A 374 -27.68 0.62 19.12
N ILE A 375 -26.77 0.00 19.85
CA ILE A 375 -25.84 -1.02 19.31
C ILE A 375 -26.33 -2.39 19.74
N SER A 376 -26.56 -3.29 18.78
CA SER A 376 -26.90 -4.69 19.04
C SER A 376 -25.63 -5.54 19.16
N VAL A 377 -25.66 -6.57 19.98
CA VAL A 377 -24.58 -7.55 20.15
C VAL A 377 -24.86 -8.75 19.25
N LEU A 378 -23.86 -9.15 18.46
CA LEU A 378 -23.90 -10.38 17.66
C LEU A 378 -23.31 -11.57 18.42
N SER A 379 -22.25 -11.33 19.19
CA SER A 379 -21.62 -12.34 20.02
C SER A 379 -20.99 -11.72 21.25
N ILE A 380 -20.94 -12.49 22.33
CA ILE A 380 -20.29 -12.12 23.57
C ILE A 380 -19.67 -13.36 24.20
N VAL A 381 -18.41 -13.23 24.61
CA VAL A 381 -17.68 -14.26 25.34
C VAL A 381 -17.12 -13.66 26.61
N GLN A 382 -17.33 -14.32 27.74
CA GLN A 382 -16.74 -13.94 29.01
C GLN A 382 -15.78 -15.05 29.47
N ARG A 383 -14.56 -14.66 29.84
CA ARG A 383 -13.57 -15.56 30.43
C ARG A 383 -13.10 -15.00 31.76
N ASN A 384 -13.00 -15.84 32.78
CA ASN A 384 -12.40 -15.44 34.05
C ASN A 384 -10.87 -15.38 33.87
N LYS A 385 -10.27 -14.24 34.17
CA LYS A 385 -8.82 -14.08 34.19
C LYS A 385 -8.26 -14.45 35.55
N ASP A 386 -8.93 -13.99 36.60
CA ASP A 386 -8.65 -14.26 38.00
C ASP A 386 -9.96 -14.16 38.82
N PRO A 387 -9.96 -14.42 40.16
CA PRO A 387 -11.17 -14.33 40.97
C PRO A 387 -11.89 -12.98 40.92
N GLU A 388 -11.14 -11.88 40.72
CA GLU A 388 -11.69 -10.51 40.73
C GLU A 388 -11.88 -9.91 39.34
N THR A 389 -11.30 -10.51 38.30
CA THR A 389 -11.28 -9.96 36.95
C THR A 389 -11.80 -10.95 35.91
N ALA A 390 -12.72 -10.50 35.08
CA ALA A 390 -13.13 -11.21 33.89
C ALA A 390 -12.75 -10.40 32.63
N VAL A 391 -12.48 -11.10 31.53
CA VAL A 391 -12.32 -10.54 30.20
C VAL A 391 -13.65 -10.72 29.47
N LEU A 392 -14.14 -9.63 28.90
CA LEU A 392 -15.35 -9.62 28.11
C LEU A 392 -15.01 -9.27 26.66
N ALA A 393 -15.22 -10.20 25.75
CA ALA A 393 -15.07 -10.00 24.31
C ALA A 393 -16.46 -9.88 23.65
N ILE A 394 -16.70 -8.77 22.96
CA ILE A 394 -18.01 -8.43 22.39
C ILE A 394 -17.83 -8.21 20.88
N VAL A 395 -18.72 -8.77 20.06
CA VAL A 395 -18.89 -8.46 18.65
C VAL A 395 -20.21 -7.73 18.47
N THR A 396 -20.15 -6.51 17.90
CA THR A 396 -21.33 -5.66 17.67
C THR A 396 -21.92 -5.88 16.30
N SER A 397 -23.22 -5.57 16.14
CA SER A 397 -23.80 -5.32 14.83
C SER A 397 -23.20 -4.06 14.21
N LYS A 398 -23.45 -3.86 12.91
CA LYS A 398 -23.03 -2.68 12.17
C LYS A 398 -23.59 -1.40 12.78
N CYS A 399 -22.71 -0.45 13.08
CA CYS A 399 -23.06 0.85 13.64
C CYS A 399 -22.08 1.94 13.19
N PRO A 400 -22.46 3.23 13.28
CA PRO A 400 -21.54 4.33 13.01
C PRO A 400 -20.35 4.33 13.98
N HIS A 401 -19.17 4.66 13.48
CA HIS A 401 -17.95 4.72 14.32
C HIS A 401 -18.11 5.69 15.52
N SER A 402 -18.81 6.80 15.34
CA SER A 402 -19.09 7.75 16.44
C SER A 402 -19.85 7.11 17.61
N TYR A 403 -20.70 6.10 17.36
CA TYR A 403 -21.42 5.41 18.43
C TYR A 403 -20.48 4.55 19.28
N ILE A 404 -19.47 3.94 18.64
CA ILE A 404 -18.43 3.19 19.34
C ILE A 404 -17.57 4.11 20.23
N LEU A 405 -17.21 5.30 19.74
CA LEU A 405 -16.49 6.28 20.56
C LEU A 405 -17.28 6.69 21.80
N ASN A 406 -18.57 7.02 21.63
CA ASN A 406 -19.45 7.32 22.75
C ASN A 406 -19.62 6.13 23.72
N LEU A 407 -19.63 4.91 23.18
CA LEU A 407 -19.73 3.70 23.98
C LEU A 407 -18.47 3.47 24.83
N ILE A 408 -17.28 3.69 24.27
CA ILE A 408 -15.99 3.63 24.98
C ILE A 408 -15.99 4.62 26.16
N ASP A 409 -16.40 5.86 25.92
CA ASP A 409 -16.52 6.87 26.99
C ASP A 409 -17.51 6.44 28.09
N SER A 410 -18.64 5.85 27.67
CA SER A 410 -19.64 5.31 28.59
C SER A 410 -19.10 4.14 29.41
N PHE A 411 -18.29 3.25 28.81
CA PHE A 411 -17.66 2.14 29.50
C PHE A 411 -16.60 2.63 30.50
N ASN A 412 -15.75 3.56 30.10
CA ASN A 412 -14.73 4.16 30.99
C ASN A 412 -15.36 4.84 32.23
N SER A 413 -16.61 5.27 32.15
CA SER A 413 -17.33 5.85 33.28
C SER A 413 -17.86 4.80 34.28
N LEU A 414 -17.90 3.51 33.93
CA LEU A 414 -18.39 2.45 34.77
C LEU A 414 -17.31 1.96 35.76
N ARG A 415 -17.59 1.99 37.06
CA ARG A 415 -16.66 1.49 38.10
C ARG A 415 -16.32 0.00 37.95
N SER A 416 -17.15 -0.76 37.24
CA SER A 416 -16.96 -2.19 37.00
C SER A 416 -16.08 -2.47 35.79
N VAL A 417 -15.70 -1.46 35.01
CA VAL A 417 -14.72 -1.56 33.93
C VAL A 417 -13.37 -1.19 34.48
N LYS A 418 -12.42 -2.10 34.36
CA LYS A 418 -11.01 -1.86 34.71
C LYS A 418 -10.28 -1.24 33.53
N ASP A 419 -10.57 -1.70 32.30
CA ASP A 419 -9.93 -1.21 31.10
C ASP A 419 -10.75 -1.58 29.85
N VAL A 420 -10.73 -0.72 28.82
CA VAL A 420 -11.14 -1.01 27.45
C VAL A 420 -9.89 -1.38 26.67
N CYS A 421 -9.53 -2.67 26.70
CA CYS A 421 -8.23 -3.15 26.23
C CYS A 421 -8.04 -3.03 24.72
N SER A 422 -9.10 -3.20 23.93
CA SER A 422 -8.99 -3.22 22.48
C SER A 422 -10.34 -2.95 21.80
N VAL A 423 -10.30 -2.27 20.66
CA VAL A 423 -11.45 -2.04 19.77
C VAL A 423 -10.96 -2.22 18.33
N ILE A 424 -11.43 -3.24 17.64
CA ILE A 424 -10.98 -3.59 16.29
C ILE A 424 -12.19 -3.61 15.36
N ARG A 425 -12.06 -2.99 14.19
CA ARG A 425 -13.12 -3.05 13.15
C ARG A 425 -13.16 -4.44 12.53
N ILE A 426 -14.38 -4.86 12.16
CA ILE A 426 -14.60 -6.09 11.41
C ILE A 426 -14.89 -5.71 9.96
N MET A 427 -14.11 -6.25 9.03
CA MET A 427 -14.33 -6.07 7.60
C MET A 427 -15.62 -6.77 7.18
N GLU A 428 -16.41 -6.10 6.34
CA GLU A 428 -17.58 -6.71 5.72
C GLU A 428 -17.13 -7.77 4.69
N ALA A 429 -17.90 -8.87 4.64
CA ALA A 429 -17.68 -9.96 3.69
C ALA A 429 -18.11 -9.57 2.27
#